data_63e0ea89efc01626d43513a9669314dd
#
_entry.id   63e0ea89efc01626d43513a9669314dd
#
_cell.length_a   1.000
_cell.length_b   1.000
_cell.length_c   1.000
_cell.angle_alpha   90.00
_cell.angle_beta   90.00
_cell.angle_gamma   90.00
#
_symmetry.space_group_name_H-M   'P 1'
#
loop_
_entity.id
_entity.type
_entity.pdbx_description
1 polymer ?
#
loop_
_entity_poly.entity_id
_entity_poly.type
_entity_poly.pdbx_seq_one_letter_code
_entity_poly.pdbx_strand_id
1 'polypeptide(L)'
;MNGHTMSWRIAKASIIGTGHIGANMPCQDSHYVMQIGDIMIAAVSDGLGSAAHSEVGSKIASEQAVTYIANYFDSLKPPKKRFQWWPFSDKPEPKTQPQPDTLETVCRTAFTVARDAVGVRATAEHKELRDFACTLLVAVVTPNDWVVMHIGDGAVVGIFDNETTRTLSTPDNGEFINVTMPLTSNDYLTHLRFSHKAEALRGVALMSDGVQPMCINYKTGEAYDGFFRPIIQWLRTLDLADTDVSMQKLLDTPRFRQKSDDDMTLVLALRES
;
A
#
# COMPACT_ATOMS: atom_id res chain seq x y z
N MET A 1 28.03 14.33 10.77
CA MET A 1 27.08 13.31 11.26
C MET A 1 26.78 12.39 10.09
N ASN A 2 27.30 11.18 10.11
CA ASN A 2 26.99 10.17 9.10
C ASN A 2 25.53 9.75 9.31
N GLY A 3 24.62 10.28 8.47
CA GLY A 3 23.23 9.87 8.48
C GLY A 3 23.17 8.39 8.10
N HIS A 4 22.95 7.52 9.05
CA HIS A 4 22.53 6.16 8.77
C HIS A 4 21.14 6.28 8.12
N THR A 5 21.06 6.01 6.82
CA THR A 5 19.78 5.83 6.13
C THR A 5 19.15 4.59 6.75
N MET A 6 18.00 4.75 7.40
CA MET A 6 17.28 3.59 7.93
C MET A 6 16.84 2.72 6.76
N SER A 7 17.17 1.45 6.81
CA SER A 7 16.70 0.47 5.83
C SER A 7 15.41 -0.18 6.31
N TRP A 8 14.62 -0.63 5.33
CA TRP A 8 13.41 -1.36 5.58
C TRP A 8 13.59 -2.82 5.16
N ARG A 9 13.25 -3.73 6.03
CA ARG A 9 13.10 -5.14 5.71
C ARG A 9 11.67 -5.38 5.28
N ILE A 10 11.48 -5.72 4.02
CA ILE A 10 10.17 -5.83 3.39
C ILE A 10 9.97 -7.25 2.91
N ALA A 11 8.83 -7.83 3.22
CA ALA A 11 8.33 -9.06 2.63
C ALA A 11 6.91 -8.83 2.09
N LYS A 12 6.68 -9.23 0.84
CA LYS A 12 5.41 -8.98 0.17
C LYS A 12 5.07 -10.10 -0.80
N ALA A 13 3.80 -10.43 -0.89
CA ALA A 13 3.30 -11.36 -1.89
C ALA A 13 1.81 -11.14 -2.14
N SER A 14 1.38 -11.44 -3.36
CA SER A 14 -0.01 -11.71 -3.73
C SER A 14 -0.09 -13.12 -4.26
N ILE A 15 -1.03 -13.92 -3.77
CA ILE A 15 -1.25 -15.29 -4.22
C ILE A 15 -2.71 -15.47 -4.61
N ILE A 16 -2.92 -16.26 -5.66
CA ILE A 16 -4.24 -16.58 -6.17
C ILE A 16 -5.04 -17.40 -5.16
N GLY A 17 -6.30 -17.06 -4.94
CA GLY A 17 -7.24 -17.81 -4.10
C GLY A 17 -7.65 -19.15 -4.69
N THR A 18 -8.08 -20.07 -3.84
CA THR A 18 -8.54 -21.40 -4.31
C THR A 18 -9.86 -21.29 -5.10
N GLY A 19 -10.69 -20.30 -4.80
CA GLY A 19 -11.89 -19.96 -5.56
C GLY A 19 -11.56 -19.54 -6.99
N HIS A 20 -10.56 -18.65 -7.17
CA HIS A 20 -10.12 -18.18 -8.48
C HIS A 20 -9.42 -19.30 -9.27
N ILE A 21 -8.61 -20.14 -8.62
CA ILE A 21 -8.03 -21.34 -9.28
C ILE A 21 -9.15 -22.23 -9.82
N GLY A 22 -10.18 -22.51 -9.00
CA GLY A 22 -11.31 -23.33 -9.39
C GLY A 22 -12.13 -22.74 -10.55
N ALA A 23 -12.19 -21.41 -10.66
CA ALA A 23 -12.86 -20.67 -11.71
C ALA A 23 -11.97 -20.39 -12.94
N ASN A 24 -10.71 -20.81 -12.93
CA ASN A 24 -9.69 -20.51 -13.96
C ASN A 24 -9.52 -18.99 -14.17
N MET A 25 -9.58 -18.21 -13.08
CA MET A 25 -9.36 -16.76 -13.06
C MET A 25 -7.92 -16.45 -12.64
N PRO A 26 -7.36 -15.31 -13.02
CA PRO A 26 -6.06 -14.86 -12.52
C PRO A 26 -6.18 -14.40 -11.05
N CYS A 27 -5.04 -14.20 -10.38
CA CYS A 27 -4.98 -13.41 -9.15
C CYS A 27 -5.35 -11.97 -9.46
N GLN A 28 -6.38 -11.46 -8.81
CA GLN A 28 -6.91 -10.11 -9.00
C GLN A 28 -6.32 -9.09 -8.02
N ASP A 29 -5.63 -9.58 -7.01
CA ASP A 29 -4.88 -8.77 -6.05
C ASP A 29 -3.55 -8.26 -6.62
N SER A 30 -3.15 -7.08 -6.17
CA SER A 30 -1.84 -6.51 -6.47
C SER A 30 -1.28 -5.72 -5.29
N HIS A 31 0.03 -5.59 -5.26
CA HIS A 31 0.74 -4.73 -4.31
C HIS A 31 1.89 -4.01 -5.00
N TYR A 32 2.26 -2.84 -4.47
CA TYR A 32 3.46 -2.14 -4.89
C TYR A 32 4.13 -1.42 -3.72
N VAL A 33 5.46 -1.42 -3.68
CA VAL A 33 6.23 -0.82 -2.56
C VAL A 33 7.44 -0.09 -3.11
N MET A 34 7.68 1.11 -2.59
CA MET A 34 8.90 1.89 -2.83
C MET A 34 9.46 2.43 -1.52
N GLN A 35 10.78 2.54 -1.45
CA GLN A 35 11.50 3.22 -0.39
C GLN A 35 12.22 4.43 -0.97
N ILE A 36 12.01 5.61 -0.37
CA ILE A 36 12.69 6.87 -0.72
C ILE A 36 13.43 7.38 0.51
N GLY A 37 14.72 7.09 0.60
CA GLY A 37 15.47 7.33 1.84
C GLY A 37 14.87 6.54 3.01
N ASP A 38 14.46 7.23 4.07
CA ASP A 38 13.86 6.62 5.27
C ASP A 38 12.33 6.45 5.16
N ILE A 39 11.73 6.89 4.04
CA ILE A 39 10.29 6.85 3.81
C ILE A 39 9.93 5.55 3.11
N MET A 40 8.96 4.82 3.65
CA MET A 40 8.35 3.65 3.03
C MET A 40 6.97 4.03 2.51
N ILE A 41 6.68 3.65 1.27
CA ILE A 41 5.39 3.85 0.60
C ILE A 41 4.94 2.48 0.10
N ALA A 42 3.79 2.03 0.55
CA ALA A 42 3.22 0.75 0.13
C ALA A 42 1.76 0.89 -0.28
N ALA A 43 1.36 0.10 -1.25
CA ALA A 43 -0.04 -0.05 -1.64
C ALA A 43 -0.41 -1.52 -1.77
N VAL A 44 -1.66 -1.81 -1.44
CA VAL A 44 -2.38 -3.05 -1.74
C VAL A 44 -3.67 -2.66 -2.45
N SER A 45 -4.02 -3.41 -3.48
CA SER A 45 -5.24 -3.23 -4.26
C SER A 45 -5.81 -4.60 -4.57
N ASP A 46 -7.08 -4.77 -4.23
CA ASP A 46 -7.86 -5.96 -4.46
C ASP A 46 -8.80 -5.70 -5.64
N GLY A 47 -8.79 -6.59 -6.61
CA GLY A 47 -9.63 -6.53 -7.79
C GLY A 47 -11.00 -7.16 -7.55
N LEU A 48 -12.08 -6.41 -7.80
CA LEU A 48 -13.43 -6.93 -7.58
C LEU A 48 -13.71 -8.15 -8.48
N GLY A 49 -14.08 -9.28 -7.88
CA GLY A 49 -14.39 -10.53 -8.58
C GLY A 49 -15.49 -10.44 -9.63
N SER A 50 -16.35 -9.41 -9.56
CA SER A 50 -17.38 -9.11 -10.55
C SER A 50 -16.89 -8.36 -11.79
N ALA A 51 -15.65 -7.84 -11.77
CA ALA A 51 -15.07 -7.05 -12.85
C ALA A 51 -14.19 -7.90 -13.76
N ALA A 52 -14.32 -7.74 -15.06
CA ALA A 52 -13.72 -8.64 -16.06
C ALA A 52 -12.19 -8.51 -16.17
N HIS A 53 -11.61 -7.40 -15.70
CA HIS A 53 -10.19 -7.05 -15.82
C HIS A 53 -9.67 -6.42 -14.53
N SER A 54 -10.18 -6.85 -13.39
CA SER A 54 -9.82 -6.30 -12.08
C SER A 54 -8.35 -6.51 -11.73
N GLU A 55 -7.71 -7.58 -12.21
CA GLU A 55 -6.28 -7.85 -12.07
C GLU A 55 -5.40 -6.78 -12.74
N VAL A 56 -5.90 -6.21 -13.84
CA VAL A 56 -5.22 -5.08 -14.53
C VAL A 56 -5.46 -3.80 -13.75
N GLY A 57 -6.69 -3.58 -13.28
CA GLY A 57 -7.08 -2.41 -12.49
C GLY A 57 -6.27 -2.32 -11.20
N SER A 58 -6.23 -3.37 -10.41
CA SER A 58 -5.50 -3.43 -9.12
C SER A 58 -3.99 -3.19 -9.30
N LYS A 59 -3.40 -3.78 -10.35
CA LYS A 59 -2.00 -3.58 -10.67
C LYS A 59 -1.69 -2.12 -11.00
N ILE A 60 -2.44 -1.52 -11.92
CA ILE A 60 -2.25 -0.11 -12.31
C ILE A 60 -2.47 0.80 -11.10
N ALA A 61 -3.53 0.58 -10.33
CA ALA A 61 -3.85 1.42 -9.19
C ALA A 61 -2.73 1.43 -8.14
N SER A 62 -2.25 0.27 -7.72
CA SER A 62 -1.19 0.15 -6.73
C SER A 62 0.14 0.78 -7.22
N GLU A 63 0.56 0.50 -8.47
CA GLU A 63 1.79 1.04 -9.06
C GLU A 63 1.74 2.57 -9.19
N GLN A 64 0.66 3.12 -9.72
CA GLN A 64 0.56 4.56 -10.00
C GLN A 64 0.45 5.39 -8.74
N ALA A 65 -0.30 4.93 -7.73
CA ALA A 65 -0.41 5.63 -6.47
C ALA A 65 0.95 5.74 -5.76
N VAL A 66 1.67 4.63 -5.62
CA VAL A 66 2.99 4.63 -4.98
C VAL A 66 4.01 5.43 -5.78
N THR A 67 4.02 5.30 -7.11
CA THR A 67 4.94 6.04 -7.98
C THR A 67 4.73 7.55 -7.88
N TYR A 68 3.46 8.00 -7.85
CA TYR A 68 3.15 9.42 -7.69
C TYR A 68 3.68 9.97 -6.36
N ILE A 69 3.41 9.28 -5.25
CA ILE A 69 3.87 9.69 -3.92
C ILE A 69 5.40 9.66 -3.82
N ALA A 70 6.04 8.63 -4.38
CA ALA A 70 7.49 8.51 -4.41
C ALA A 70 8.15 9.68 -5.17
N ASN A 71 7.60 10.05 -6.33
CA ASN A 71 8.06 11.19 -7.13
C ASN A 71 7.90 12.52 -6.36
N TYR A 72 6.82 12.70 -5.61
CA TYR A 72 6.65 13.84 -4.74
C TYR A 72 7.80 13.95 -3.72
N PHE A 73 8.10 12.89 -2.96
CA PHE A 73 9.19 12.91 -1.99
C PHE A 73 10.57 13.06 -2.65
N ASP A 74 10.77 12.48 -3.83
CA ASP A 74 12.03 12.66 -4.55
C ASP A 74 12.22 14.12 -5.01
N SER A 75 11.15 14.80 -5.39
CA SER A 75 11.15 16.22 -5.77
C SER A 75 11.49 17.18 -4.62
N LEU A 76 11.25 16.76 -3.36
CA LEU A 76 11.60 17.55 -2.17
C LEU A 76 13.09 17.46 -1.83
N LYS A 77 13.84 16.51 -2.41
CA LYS A 77 15.29 16.43 -2.20
C LYS A 77 15.99 17.64 -2.79
N PRO A 78 16.99 18.21 -2.10
CA PRO A 78 17.77 19.31 -2.67
C PRO A 78 18.42 18.86 -3.97
N PRO A 79 18.45 19.71 -5.00
CA PRO A 79 19.08 19.37 -6.26
C PRO A 79 20.53 18.94 -6.02
N LYS A 80 20.93 17.79 -6.58
CA LYS A 80 22.33 17.35 -6.52
C LYS A 80 23.20 18.50 -7.01
N LYS A 81 24.12 19.00 -6.15
CA LYS A 81 25.03 20.09 -6.51
C LYS A 81 25.77 19.67 -7.76
N ARG A 82 25.40 20.23 -8.90
CA ARG A 82 26.17 20.15 -10.12
C ARG A 82 27.45 20.95 -9.83
N PHE A 83 28.60 20.32 -9.88
CA PHE A 83 29.89 20.99 -9.71
C PHE A 83 30.02 22.02 -10.82
N GLN A 84 29.73 23.29 -10.53
CA GLN A 84 29.74 24.38 -11.50
C GLN A 84 31.12 25.01 -11.44
N TRP A 85 31.90 24.75 -12.47
CA TRP A 85 33.30 25.25 -12.62
C TRP A 85 33.38 26.71 -13.10
N TRP A 86 32.26 27.44 -13.12
CA TRP A 86 32.23 28.78 -13.68
C TRP A 86 31.80 29.81 -12.64
N PRO A 87 32.68 30.84 -12.32
CA PRO A 87 32.42 31.80 -11.24
C PRO A 87 31.53 32.98 -11.62
N PHE A 88 31.07 33.10 -12.87
CA PHE A 88 30.29 34.22 -13.38
C PHE A 88 28.98 33.73 -14.01
N SER A 89 28.04 33.33 -13.22
CA SER A 89 26.64 33.22 -13.69
C SER A 89 25.76 34.02 -12.74
N ASP A 90 24.91 34.87 -13.31
CA ASP A 90 23.87 35.58 -12.60
C ASP A 90 23.14 34.60 -11.67
N LYS A 91 23.04 34.98 -10.39
CA LYS A 91 22.27 34.18 -9.43
C LYS A 91 20.84 34.11 -9.96
N PRO A 92 20.31 32.93 -10.30
CA PRO A 92 18.90 32.86 -10.58
C PRO A 92 18.17 33.30 -9.32
N GLU A 93 17.19 34.19 -9.47
CA GLU A 93 16.31 34.56 -8.37
C GLU A 93 15.77 33.29 -7.71
N PRO A 94 15.68 33.24 -6.36
CA PRO A 94 15.09 32.12 -5.69
C PRO A 94 13.64 32.00 -6.18
N LYS A 95 13.38 31.03 -7.05
CA LYS A 95 12.02 30.65 -7.38
C LYS A 95 11.38 30.31 -6.04
N THR A 96 10.34 31.04 -5.67
CA THR A 96 9.50 30.74 -4.49
C THR A 96 9.19 29.27 -4.57
N GLN A 97 9.79 28.45 -3.70
CA GLN A 97 9.46 27.03 -3.64
C GLN A 97 7.98 26.96 -3.29
N PRO A 98 7.16 26.25 -4.06
CA PRO A 98 5.77 26.05 -3.65
C PRO A 98 5.78 25.47 -2.24
N GLN A 99 4.88 25.97 -1.40
CA GLN A 99 4.70 25.37 -0.07
C GLN A 99 4.43 23.87 -0.29
N PRO A 100 5.10 22.99 0.47
CA PRO A 100 4.87 21.58 0.34
C PRO A 100 3.40 21.26 0.58
N ASP A 101 2.78 20.55 -0.34
CA ASP A 101 1.44 20.04 -0.16
C ASP A 101 1.36 19.21 1.13
N THR A 102 0.20 19.23 1.77
CA THR A 102 -0.02 18.34 2.91
C THR A 102 0.02 16.88 2.44
N LEU A 103 0.45 15.97 3.30
CA LEU A 103 0.45 14.53 2.95
C LEU A 103 -0.95 14.03 2.57
N GLU A 104 -2.00 14.61 3.14
CA GLU A 104 -3.37 14.31 2.73
C GLU A 104 -3.62 14.69 1.27
N THR A 105 -3.25 15.91 0.87
CA THR A 105 -3.41 16.39 -0.51
C THR A 105 -2.64 15.50 -1.48
N VAL A 106 -1.40 15.15 -1.14
CA VAL A 106 -0.56 14.25 -1.96
C VAL A 106 -1.22 12.88 -2.13
N CYS A 107 -1.70 12.28 -1.04
CA CYS A 107 -2.37 10.99 -1.09
C CYS A 107 -3.69 11.04 -1.88
N ARG A 108 -4.52 12.08 -1.69
CA ARG A 108 -5.75 12.27 -2.47
C ARG A 108 -5.46 12.38 -3.95
N THR A 109 -4.44 13.15 -4.32
CA THR A 109 -4.00 13.28 -5.73
C THR A 109 -3.48 11.95 -6.27
N ALA A 110 -2.75 11.16 -5.46
CA ALA A 110 -2.28 9.83 -5.86
C ALA A 110 -3.44 8.88 -6.20
N PHE A 111 -4.54 8.93 -5.45
CA PHE A 111 -5.75 8.14 -5.76
C PHE A 111 -6.43 8.61 -7.04
N THR A 112 -6.48 9.91 -7.29
CA THR A 112 -6.98 10.45 -8.56
C THR A 112 -6.11 9.99 -9.73
N VAL A 113 -4.79 10.12 -9.61
CA VAL A 113 -3.83 9.67 -10.64
C VAL A 113 -3.95 8.17 -10.91
N ALA A 114 -4.09 7.37 -9.86
CA ALA A 114 -4.28 5.93 -10.00
C ALA A 114 -5.57 5.60 -10.78
N ARG A 115 -6.70 6.22 -10.40
CA ARG A 115 -7.99 6.05 -11.07
C ARG A 115 -7.93 6.50 -12.53
N ASP A 116 -7.32 7.64 -12.81
CA ASP A 116 -7.20 8.18 -14.17
C ASP A 116 -6.35 7.25 -15.04
N ALA A 117 -5.26 6.67 -14.50
CA ALA A 117 -4.45 5.70 -15.20
C ALA A 117 -5.22 4.41 -15.55
N VAL A 118 -6.07 3.92 -14.63
CA VAL A 118 -7.00 2.82 -14.94
C VAL A 118 -7.97 3.22 -16.04
N GLY A 119 -8.49 4.46 -16.02
CA GLY A 119 -9.37 5.00 -17.05
C GLY A 119 -8.71 5.10 -18.43
N VAL A 120 -7.45 5.52 -18.48
CA VAL A 120 -6.65 5.54 -19.72
C VAL A 120 -6.53 4.12 -20.28
N ARG A 121 -6.26 3.13 -19.43
CA ARG A 121 -6.19 1.73 -19.84
C ARG A 121 -7.52 1.20 -20.37
N ALA A 122 -8.62 1.48 -19.67
CA ALA A 122 -9.96 1.09 -20.09
C ALA A 122 -10.30 1.67 -21.47
N THR A 123 -10.02 2.96 -21.67
CA THR A 123 -10.23 3.63 -22.96
C THR A 123 -9.41 3.01 -24.08
N ALA A 124 -8.13 2.73 -23.83
CA ALA A 124 -7.22 2.13 -24.82
C ALA A 124 -7.67 0.71 -25.23
N GLU A 125 -8.36 0.00 -24.36
CA GLU A 125 -8.92 -1.33 -24.66
C GLU A 125 -10.39 -1.32 -25.14
N HIS A 126 -10.98 -0.13 -25.30
CA HIS A 126 -12.40 0.03 -25.65
C HIS A 126 -13.35 -0.63 -24.66
N LYS A 127 -13.04 -0.54 -23.36
CA LYS A 127 -13.78 -1.11 -22.23
C LYS A 127 -14.27 -0.02 -21.30
N GLU A 128 -15.17 -0.37 -20.41
CA GLU A 128 -15.68 0.54 -19.38
C GLU A 128 -14.75 0.54 -18.15
N LEU A 129 -14.68 1.68 -17.45
CA LEU A 129 -13.86 1.80 -16.24
C LEU A 129 -14.27 0.79 -15.16
N ARG A 130 -15.54 0.46 -15.05
CA ARG A 130 -16.06 -0.55 -14.11
C ARG A 130 -15.54 -1.97 -14.37
N ASP A 131 -15.11 -2.28 -15.60
CA ASP A 131 -14.53 -3.60 -15.92
C ASP A 131 -13.16 -3.80 -15.27
N PHE A 132 -12.55 -2.73 -14.77
CA PHE A 132 -11.25 -2.70 -14.05
C PHE A 132 -11.45 -2.38 -12.56
N ALA A 133 -12.62 -2.65 -12.00
CA ALA A 133 -12.93 -2.26 -10.63
C ALA A 133 -11.99 -2.90 -9.62
N CYS A 134 -11.43 -2.07 -8.74
CA CYS A 134 -10.49 -2.47 -7.70
C CYS A 134 -10.57 -1.55 -6.49
N THR A 135 -10.16 -2.04 -5.35
CA THR A 135 -9.92 -1.26 -4.13
C THR A 135 -8.56 -0.54 -4.22
N LEU A 136 -8.23 0.30 -3.27
CA LEU A 136 -6.88 0.82 -3.10
C LEU A 136 -6.62 1.22 -1.66
N LEU A 137 -5.53 0.71 -1.13
CA LEU A 137 -5.05 0.96 0.22
C LEU A 137 -3.61 1.42 0.12
N VAL A 138 -3.29 2.60 0.66
CA VAL A 138 -1.93 3.17 0.63
C VAL A 138 -1.50 3.54 2.03
N ALA A 139 -0.28 3.17 2.40
CA ALA A 139 0.40 3.65 3.60
C ALA A 139 1.70 4.35 3.22
N VAL A 140 1.92 5.51 3.85
CA VAL A 140 3.18 6.25 3.80
C VAL A 140 3.71 6.33 5.22
N VAL A 141 4.91 5.80 5.45
CA VAL A 141 5.56 5.81 6.77
C VAL A 141 6.86 6.57 6.69
N THR A 142 6.92 7.70 7.36
CA THR A 142 8.11 8.55 7.53
C THR A 142 8.80 8.24 8.86
N PRO A 143 9.95 8.84 9.18
CA PRO A 143 10.56 8.68 10.50
C PRO A 143 9.67 9.06 11.68
N ASN A 144 8.80 10.06 11.51
CA ASN A 144 8.04 10.65 12.61
C ASN A 144 6.53 10.62 12.44
N ASP A 145 6.04 10.23 11.25
CA ASP A 145 4.63 10.27 10.89
C ASP A 145 4.24 9.02 10.11
N TRP A 146 2.97 8.72 10.14
CA TRP A 146 2.36 7.80 9.21
C TRP A 146 1.05 8.37 8.65
N VAL A 147 0.78 8.02 7.41
CA VAL A 147 -0.48 8.33 6.71
C VAL A 147 -1.02 7.06 6.11
N VAL A 148 -2.32 6.86 6.23
CA VAL A 148 -3.07 5.82 5.52
C VAL A 148 -4.21 6.48 4.76
N MET A 149 -4.34 6.15 3.48
CA MET A 149 -5.53 6.47 2.68
C MET A 149 -6.09 5.19 2.10
N HIS A 150 -7.42 5.03 2.15
CA HIS A 150 -8.06 3.76 1.91
C HIS A 150 -9.42 3.92 1.24
N ILE A 151 -9.67 3.14 0.20
CA ILE A 151 -10.99 2.85 -0.36
C ILE A 151 -11.10 1.34 -0.57
N GLY A 152 -12.18 0.73 -0.06
CA GLY A 152 -12.40 -0.72 -0.10
C GLY A 152 -12.36 -1.35 1.28
N ASP A 153 -12.11 -2.63 1.34
CA ASP A 153 -12.28 -3.53 2.49
C ASP A 153 -10.99 -4.15 3.03
N GLY A 154 -9.82 -3.79 2.51
CA GLY A 154 -8.52 -4.16 3.07
C GLY A 154 -8.28 -3.66 4.50
N ALA A 155 -7.09 -3.89 5.04
CA ALA A 155 -6.70 -3.37 6.36
C ALA A 155 -5.24 -2.93 6.41
N VAL A 156 -4.95 -1.97 7.31
CA VAL A 156 -3.58 -1.55 7.65
C VAL A 156 -3.37 -1.68 9.14
N VAL A 157 -2.24 -2.29 9.51
CA VAL A 157 -1.81 -2.47 10.90
C VAL A 157 -0.45 -1.81 11.10
N GLY A 158 -0.36 -0.89 12.06
CA GLY A 158 0.89 -0.31 12.54
C GLY A 158 1.56 -1.19 13.58
N ILE A 159 2.90 -1.27 13.51
CA ILE A 159 3.75 -1.99 14.45
C ILE A 159 4.60 -0.96 15.18
N PHE A 160 4.58 -0.97 16.51
CA PHE A 160 5.24 -0.01 17.38
C PHE A 160 6.54 -0.58 17.99
N ASP A 161 7.35 0.26 18.63
CA ASP A 161 8.67 -0.11 19.17
C ASP A 161 8.62 -1.27 20.19
N ASN A 162 7.54 -1.36 20.96
CA ASN A 162 7.31 -2.46 21.91
C ASN A 162 6.70 -3.72 21.26
N GLU A 163 6.69 -3.81 19.92
CA GLU A 163 6.06 -4.87 19.12
C GLU A 163 4.54 -5.01 19.34
N THR A 164 3.90 -4.01 19.94
CA THR A 164 2.44 -3.96 19.95
C THR A 164 1.94 -3.58 18.56
N THR A 165 0.76 -4.07 18.21
CA THR A 165 0.11 -3.78 16.96
C THR A 165 -1.19 -3.00 17.18
N ARG A 166 -1.51 -2.14 16.23
CA ARG A 166 -2.77 -1.38 16.22
C ARG A 166 -3.27 -1.24 14.79
N THR A 167 -4.55 -1.50 14.59
CA THR A 167 -5.18 -1.24 13.31
C THR A 167 -5.23 0.26 13.04
N LEU A 168 -4.70 0.67 11.89
CA LEU A 168 -4.66 2.07 11.45
C LEU A 168 -5.82 2.40 10.49
N SER A 169 -6.30 1.39 9.76
CA SER A 169 -7.49 1.46 8.92
C SER A 169 -8.12 0.08 8.78
N THR A 170 -9.43 0.00 8.97
CA THR A 170 -10.26 -1.20 8.78
C THR A 170 -11.30 -0.96 7.67
N PRO A 171 -11.97 -2.00 7.18
CA PRO A 171 -13.16 -1.86 6.37
C PRO A 171 -14.18 -0.94 7.02
N ASP A 172 -14.96 -0.25 6.22
CA ASP A 172 -16.11 0.52 6.71
C ASP A 172 -17.23 -0.47 7.07
N ASN A 173 -17.53 -0.59 8.36
CA ASN A 173 -18.61 -1.42 8.88
C ASN A 173 -19.97 -0.68 8.86
N GLY A 174 -20.22 0.18 7.86
CA GLY A 174 -21.45 0.91 7.70
C GLY A 174 -22.69 0.02 7.49
N GLU A 175 -23.86 0.61 7.39
CA GLU A 175 -25.15 -0.09 7.26
C GLU A 175 -25.26 -1.07 6.06
N PHE A 176 -24.29 -1.03 5.14
CA PHE A 176 -24.18 -1.89 3.95
C PHE A 176 -22.92 -2.77 4.01
N ILE A 177 -22.85 -3.66 4.98
CA ILE A 177 -21.72 -4.55 5.31
C ILE A 177 -21.18 -5.37 4.10
N ASN A 178 -21.87 -5.44 2.97
CA ASN A 178 -21.57 -6.31 1.84
C ASN A 178 -21.28 -5.57 0.52
N VAL A 179 -21.03 -4.26 0.54
CA VAL A 179 -20.75 -3.52 -0.70
C VAL A 179 -19.39 -2.86 -0.61
N THR A 180 -18.41 -3.48 -1.23
CA THR A 180 -17.07 -2.89 -1.40
C THR A 180 -17.13 -1.76 -2.41
N MET A 181 -16.74 -0.55 -1.99
CA MET A 181 -16.68 0.61 -2.88
C MET A 181 -15.35 0.64 -3.61
N PRO A 182 -15.33 0.49 -4.95
CA PRO A 182 -14.08 0.48 -5.70
C PRO A 182 -13.57 1.91 -5.99
N LEU A 183 -12.28 2.02 -6.23
CA LEU A 183 -11.61 3.23 -6.72
C LEU A 183 -12.23 3.75 -8.03
N THR A 184 -12.75 2.85 -8.84
CA THR A 184 -13.33 3.17 -10.16
C THR A 184 -14.75 3.74 -10.09
N SER A 185 -15.38 3.78 -8.92
CA SER A 185 -16.71 4.36 -8.76
C SER A 185 -16.72 5.88 -9.02
N ASN A 186 -17.89 6.44 -9.41
CA ASN A 186 -17.98 7.86 -9.74
C ASN A 186 -17.86 8.76 -8.50
N ASP A 187 -18.27 8.25 -7.36
CA ASP A 187 -18.30 8.93 -6.07
C ASP A 187 -17.15 8.48 -5.13
N TYR A 188 -16.10 7.86 -5.67
CA TYR A 188 -14.99 7.30 -4.90
C TYR A 188 -14.40 8.29 -3.88
N LEU A 189 -14.36 9.59 -4.20
CA LEU A 189 -13.82 10.62 -3.29
C LEU A 189 -14.59 10.72 -1.97
N THR A 190 -15.89 10.42 -1.97
CA THR A 190 -16.74 10.45 -0.76
C THR A 190 -16.50 9.26 0.15
N HIS A 191 -15.91 8.18 -0.39
CA HIS A 191 -15.61 6.95 0.32
C HIS A 191 -14.13 6.82 0.71
N LEU A 192 -13.31 7.83 0.36
CA LEU A 192 -11.91 7.86 0.77
C LEU A 192 -11.79 8.12 2.27
N ARG A 193 -11.18 7.17 2.96
CA ARG A 193 -10.83 7.30 4.38
C ARG A 193 -9.38 7.73 4.50
N PHE A 194 -9.15 8.72 5.34
CA PHE A 194 -7.84 9.27 5.63
C PHE A 194 -7.54 9.16 7.12
N SER A 195 -6.40 8.61 7.45
CA SER A 195 -5.87 8.55 8.82
C SER A 195 -4.43 9.03 8.82
N HIS A 196 -4.09 9.89 9.77
CA HIS A 196 -2.74 10.42 9.95
C HIS A 196 -2.44 10.60 11.43
N LYS A 197 -1.22 10.34 11.82
CA LYS A 197 -0.71 10.69 13.15
C LYS A 197 0.79 10.96 13.11
N ALA A 198 1.21 12.01 13.83
CA ALA A 198 2.61 12.31 14.12
C ALA A 198 3.11 11.35 15.21
N GLU A 199 3.41 10.13 14.81
CA GLU A 199 3.83 9.01 15.66
C GLU A 199 4.72 8.08 14.85
N ALA A 200 5.88 7.71 15.39
CA ALA A 200 6.79 6.80 14.72
C ALA A 200 6.26 5.37 14.73
N LEU A 201 6.38 4.68 13.60
CA LEU A 201 6.13 3.26 13.49
C LEU A 201 7.44 2.49 13.34
N ARG A 202 7.53 1.34 14.01
CA ARG A 202 8.57 0.34 13.81
C ARG A 202 8.35 -0.48 12.54
N GLY A 203 7.11 -0.58 12.12
CA GLY A 203 6.72 -1.29 10.91
C GLY A 203 5.26 -1.05 10.55
N VAL A 204 4.87 -1.61 9.43
CA VAL A 204 3.48 -1.58 8.96
C VAL A 204 3.17 -2.84 8.16
N ALA A 205 1.93 -3.30 8.27
CA ALA A 205 1.38 -4.37 7.45
C ALA A 205 0.15 -3.86 6.70
N LEU A 206 0.10 -4.11 5.38
CA LEU A 206 -1.05 -3.86 4.52
C LEU A 206 -1.56 -5.20 3.99
N MET A 207 -2.87 -5.38 3.91
CA MET A 207 -3.44 -6.65 3.47
C MET A 207 -4.77 -6.47 2.75
N SER A 208 -5.05 -7.37 1.79
CA SER A 208 -6.39 -7.57 1.25
C SER A 208 -7.28 -8.34 2.23
N ASP A 209 -8.56 -8.41 1.93
CA ASP A 209 -9.55 -9.07 2.79
C ASP A 209 -9.31 -10.58 2.93
N GLY A 210 -8.73 -11.25 1.92
CA GLY A 210 -8.37 -12.67 1.98
C GLY A 210 -7.40 -13.04 3.10
N VAL A 211 -6.59 -12.07 3.61
CA VAL A 211 -5.67 -12.29 4.75
C VAL A 211 -6.31 -11.93 6.09
N GLN A 212 -7.29 -11.03 6.11
CA GLN A 212 -7.89 -10.49 7.34
C GLN A 212 -8.42 -11.53 8.32
N PRO A 213 -9.05 -12.67 7.88
CA PRO A 213 -9.58 -13.67 8.81
C PRO A 213 -8.56 -14.22 9.82
N MET A 214 -7.26 -14.06 9.52
CA MET A 214 -6.17 -14.54 10.35
C MET A 214 -5.56 -13.47 11.25
N CYS A 215 -5.70 -12.21 10.90
CA CYS A 215 -4.93 -11.12 11.51
C CYS A 215 -5.77 -9.99 12.07
N ILE A 216 -7.07 -9.92 11.76
CA ILE A 216 -7.98 -8.91 12.30
C ILE A 216 -9.13 -9.60 13.05
N ASN A 217 -9.43 -9.10 14.25
CA ASN A 217 -10.62 -9.49 14.97
C ASN A 217 -11.83 -8.73 14.41
N TYR A 218 -12.67 -9.38 13.63
CA TYR A 218 -13.83 -8.74 13.00
C TYR A 218 -14.85 -8.12 13.96
N LYS A 219 -14.87 -8.55 15.22
CA LYS A 219 -15.80 -8.00 16.23
C LYS A 219 -15.32 -6.67 16.79
N THR A 220 -14.00 -6.50 16.92
CA THR A 220 -13.40 -5.32 17.54
C THR A 220 -12.68 -4.43 16.53
N GLY A 221 -12.38 -4.94 15.31
CA GLY A 221 -11.53 -4.29 14.33
C GLY A 221 -10.05 -4.26 14.72
N GLU A 222 -9.66 -4.92 15.81
CA GLU A 222 -8.30 -4.88 16.33
C GLU A 222 -7.39 -5.92 15.67
N ALA A 223 -6.11 -5.56 15.55
CA ALA A 223 -5.07 -6.45 15.09
C ALA A 223 -4.85 -7.61 16.08
N TYR A 224 -4.66 -8.82 15.57
CA TYR A 224 -4.42 -9.99 16.38
C TYR A 224 -2.93 -10.21 16.62
N ASP A 225 -2.45 -9.85 17.78
CA ASP A 225 -1.04 -9.98 18.18
C ASP A 225 -0.47 -11.39 17.99
N GLY A 226 -1.30 -12.43 18.19
CA GLY A 226 -0.90 -13.82 17.99
C GLY A 226 -0.54 -14.17 16.53
N PHE A 227 -0.98 -13.35 15.56
CA PHE A 227 -0.53 -13.42 14.19
C PHE A 227 0.72 -12.58 13.97
N PHE A 228 0.71 -11.31 14.40
CA PHE A 228 1.77 -10.36 14.07
C PHE A 228 3.10 -10.65 14.77
N ARG A 229 3.11 -11.01 16.04
CA ARG A 229 4.36 -11.28 16.77
C ARG A 229 5.22 -12.37 16.12
N PRO A 230 4.69 -13.58 15.81
CA PRO A 230 5.47 -14.60 15.13
C PRO A 230 5.96 -14.20 13.75
N ILE A 231 5.15 -13.50 12.95
CA ILE A 231 5.53 -13.10 11.59
C ILE A 231 6.58 -11.98 11.59
N ILE A 232 6.54 -11.06 12.56
CA ILE A 232 7.57 -10.04 12.78
C ILE A 232 8.91 -10.69 13.11
N GLN A 233 8.91 -11.63 14.06
CA GLN A 233 10.12 -12.36 14.45
C GLN A 233 10.66 -13.19 13.28
N TRP A 234 9.78 -13.90 12.59
CA TRP A 234 10.15 -14.68 11.41
C TRP A 234 10.77 -13.80 10.31
N LEU A 235 10.18 -12.64 9.97
CA LEU A 235 10.74 -11.74 8.96
C LEU A 235 12.16 -11.29 9.30
N ARG A 236 12.50 -11.08 10.58
CA ARG A 236 13.83 -10.71 11.03
C ARG A 236 14.88 -11.79 10.81
N THR A 237 14.49 -13.05 10.71
CA THR A 237 15.39 -14.19 10.49
C THR A 237 15.70 -14.47 9.03
N LEU A 238 14.94 -13.88 8.10
CA LEU A 238 15.11 -14.14 6.66
C LEU A 238 16.27 -13.34 6.07
N ASP A 239 16.92 -13.89 5.06
CA ASP A 239 17.79 -13.13 4.18
C ASP A 239 16.94 -12.15 3.34
N LEU A 240 17.44 -10.93 3.12
CA LEU A 240 16.69 -9.89 2.39
C LEU A 240 16.31 -10.32 0.96
N ALA A 241 17.15 -11.15 0.32
CA ALA A 241 16.90 -11.65 -1.02
C ALA A 241 15.72 -12.64 -1.10
N ASP A 242 15.37 -13.27 0.03
CA ASP A 242 14.38 -14.36 0.08
C ASP A 242 13.05 -13.96 0.71
N THR A 243 12.90 -12.70 1.13
CA THR A 243 11.74 -12.24 1.90
C THR A 243 10.42 -12.42 1.13
N ASP A 244 10.38 -12.03 -0.14
CA ASP A 244 9.16 -12.12 -0.97
C ASP A 244 8.80 -13.57 -1.28
N VAL A 245 9.78 -14.40 -1.64
CA VAL A 245 9.58 -15.84 -1.88
C VAL A 245 9.11 -16.54 -0.61
N SER A 246 9.65 -16.16 0.54
CA SER A 246 9.25 -16.71 1.84
C SER A 246 7.85 -16.28 2.23
N MET A 247 7.45 -15.02 1.93
CA MET A 247 6.09 -14.54 2.14
C MET A 247 5.10 -15.30 1.25
N GLN A 248 5.42 -15.51 -0.02
CA GLN A 248 4.59 -16.30 -0.94
C GLN A 248 4.37 -17.73 -0.40
N LYS A 249 5.45 -18.39 0.03
CA LYS A 249 5.34 -19.75 0.63
C LYS A 249 4.52 -19.74 1.93
N LEU A 250 4.63 -18.70 2.75
CA LEU A 250 3.85 -18.59 3.98
C LEU A 250 2.36 -18.48 3.69
N LEU A 251 1.96 -17.60 2.77
CA LEU A 251 0.57 -17.43 2.37
C LEU A 251 0.01 -18.70 1.71
N ASP A 252 0.83 -19.46 0.99
CA ASP A 252 0.43 -20.70 0.31
C ASP A 252 0.32 -21.92 1.24
N THR A 253 0.56 -21.75 2.55
CA THR A 253 0.43 -22.86 3.49
C THR A 253 -1.03 -23.29 3.70
N PRO A 254 -1.30 -24.57 4.05
CA PRO A 254 -2.65 -25.04 4.37
C PRO A 254 -3.34 -24.21 5.47
N ARG A 255 -2.57 -23.65 6.38
CA ARG A 255 -3.09 -22.78 7.45
C ARG A 255 -3.79 -21.54 6.91
N PHE A 256 -3.25 -20.93 5.85
CA PHE A 256 -3.84 -19.76 5.19
C PHE A 256 -4.95 -20.20 4.23
N ARG A 257 -4.68 -21.17 3.37
CA ARG A 257 -5.61 -21.69 2.37
C ARG A 257 -6.96 -22.19 2.92
N GLN A 258 -6.98 -22.66 4.16
CA GLN A 258 -8.21 -23.12 4.84
C GLN A 258 -9.04 -21.97 5.44
N LYS A 259 -8.51 -20.74 5.47
CA LYS A 259 -9.17 -19.58 6.08
C LYS A 259 -9.85 -18.67 5.08
N SER A 260 -9.41 -18.69 3.83
CA SER A 260 -9.99 -17.92 2.74
C SER A 260 -9.83 -18.68 1.44
N ASP A 261 -10.84 -18.64 0.59
CA ASP A 261 -10.81 -19.08 -0.81
C ASP A 261 -10.52 -17.93 -1.80
N ASP A 262 -10.42 -16.71 -1.28
CA ASP A 262 -10.09 -15.50 -2.02
C ASP A 262 -8.58 -15.31 -2.25
N ASP A 263 -8.22 -14.38 -3.12
CA ASP A 263 -6.84 -13.94 -3.30
C ASP A 263 -6.29 -13.37 -1.99
N MET A 264 -5.02 -13.58 -1.75
CA MET A 264 -4.38 -13.15 -0.50
C MET A 264 -3.16 -12.29 -0.80
N THR A 265 -3.21 -11.04 -0.35
CA THR A 265 -2.08 -10.11 -0.44
C THR A 265 -1.67 -9.63 0.94
N LEU A 266 -0.37 -9.74 1.22
CA LEU A 266 0.24 -9.18 2.42
C LEU A 266 1.55 -8.48 2.08
N VAL A 267 1.66 -7.23 2.52
CA VAL A 267 2.91 -6.47 2.58
C VAL A 267 3.25 -6.26 4.05
N LEU A 268 4.44 -6.69 4.47
CA LEU A 268 4.97 -6.47 5.81
C LEU A 268 6.31 -5.76 5.70
N ALA A 269 6.42 -4.57 6.27
CA ALA A 269 7.64 -3.78 6.27
C ALA A 269 8.05 -3.46 7.70
N LEU A 270 9.32 -3.72 8.05
CA LEU A 270 9.90 -3.44 9.36
C LEU A 270 11.13 -2.54 9.18
N ARG A 271 11.29 -1.55 10.06
CA ARG A 271 12.54 -0.77 10.13
C ARG A 271 13.65 -1.63 10.72
N GLU A 272 14.79 -1.63 10.05
CA GLU A 272 16.03 -2.18 10.62
C GLU A 272 16.58 -1.19 11.67
N SER A 273 17.13 -1.76 12.73
CA SER A 273 17.69 -1.00 13.88
C SER A 273 19.04 -0.41 13.53
#